data_28002c0704b9989240a519a47c92193c
#
_entry.id   28002c0704b9989240a519a47c92193c
#
_cell.length_a   1.000
_cell.length_b   1.000
_cell.length_c   1.000
_cell.angle_alpha   90.00
_cell.angle_beta   90.00
_cell.angle_gamma   90.00
#
_symmetry.space_group_name_H-M   'P 1'
#
loop_
_entity.id
_entity.type
_entity.pdbx_description
1 polymer ?
#
loop_
_entity_poly.entity_id
_entity_poly.type
_entity_poly.pdbx_seq_one_letter_code
_entity_poly.pdbx_strand_id
1 'polypeptide(L)'
;MPLRIASLGSSFAAGPSIPPCVDEHAGRSGANFACLVSKRIPGSSLTDLTVSGATLLNLTTDPQDCGGHVFPPQIEGLPADADVVFVLGGGNDIGYIGGLFEDTLSASWLGTLVMKVRGTGGAPLATTVLDVQGLADRYAGVLDAIHDKAPHATVLVVEYLTMLGTHTRAGKDVPFGEDRVAHHKAVGARLLEATAKAVEGCEEWCHVVSVAAPSEDHAIGAPEPWVSGFSWKLYYAGGAYHPRAEGMKAVAEIIYKKLVDLGIVEDGEL
;
A
#
# COMPACT_ATOMS: atom_id res chain seq x y z
N MET A 1 2.64 -0.31 29.36
CA MET A 1 2.66 1.08 28.83
C MET A 1 1.77 1.09 27.59
N PRO A 2 1.15 2.21 27.21
CA PRO A 2 0.37 2.27 25.97
C PRO A 2 1.27 1.98 24.75
N LEU A 3 0.76 1.17 23.81
CA LEU A 3 1.48 0.80 22.60
C LEU A 3 1.58 2.01 21.63
N ARG A 4 2.77 2.35 21.20
CA ARG A 4 3.04 3.45 20.26
C ARG A 4 3.25 2.87 18.87
N ILE A 5 2.30 3.13 17.99
CA ILE A 5 2.25 2.62 16.63
C ILE A 5 2.64 3.75 15.67
N ALA A 6 3.46 3.44 14.67
CA ALA A 6 3.68 4.30 13.51
C ALA A 6 3.31 3.56 12.22
N SER A 7 2.91 4.30 11.19
CA SER A 7 2.59 3.74 9.86
C SER A 7 3.25 4.57 8.78
N LEU A 8 4.07 3.93 7.95
CA LEU A 8 4.71 4.50 6.77
C LEU A 8 4.17 3.79 5.52
N GLY A 9 4.06 4.52 4.42
CA GLY A 9 3.66 3.87 3.18
C GLY A 9 2.97 4.77 2.18
N SER A 10 2.40 4.11 1.18
CA SER A 10 1.73 4.73 0.05
C SER A 10 0.20 4.71 0.18
N SER A 11 -0.50 4.88 -0.94
CA SER A 11 -1.96 4.92 -1.00
C SER A 11 -2.65 3.67 -0.44
N PHE A 12 -2.02 2.49 -0.55
CA PHE A 12 -2.57 1.24 0.01
C PHE A 12 -2.57 1.24 1.53
N ALA A 13 -1.69 2.02 2.15
CA ALA A 13 -1.70 2.27 3.59
C ALA A 13 -2.58 3.47 3.95
N ALA A 14 -2.53 4.56 3.18
CA ALA A 14 -3.28 5.80 3.45
C ALA A 14 -4.80 5.63 3.33
N GLY A 15 -5.29 4.83 2.38
CA GLY A 15 -6.72 4.56 2.17
C GLY A 15 -7.49 5.70 1.50
N PRO A 16 -7.03 6.22 0.34
CA PRO A 16 -7.69 7.34 -0.32
C PRO A 16 -9.15 7.00 -0.66
N SER A 17 -10.01 8.00 -0.65
CA SER A 17 -11.46 7.91 -0.88
C SER A 17 -12.28 7.15 0.18
N ILE A 18 -11.69 6.63 1.25
CA ILE A 18 -12.39 5.99 2.36
C ILE A 18 -12.67 7.05 3.45
N PRO A 19 -13.93 7.36 3.78
CA PRO A 19 -14.24 8.34 4.81
C PRO A 19 -13.99 7.82 6.24
N PRO A 20 -13.68 8.70 7.20
CA PRO A 20 -13.46 10.13 7.01
C PRO A 20 -12.05 10.42 6.44
N CYS A 21 -11.94 11.43 5.56
CA CYS A 21 -10.64 11.97 5.15
C CYS A 21 -10.08 12.82 6.29
N VAL A 22 -8.85 12.52 6.74
CA VAL A 22 -8.18 13.25 7.83
C VAL A 22 -7.04 14.13 7.33
N ASP A 23 -6.55 13.88 6.11
CA ASP A 23 -5.56 14.69 5.41
C ASP A 23 -5.79 14.56 3.90
N GLU A 24 -6.27 15.65 3.29
CA GLU A 24 -6.61 15.67 1.86
C GLU A 24 -5.37 15.63 0.96
N HIS A 25 -4.26 16.26 1.37
CA HIS A 25 -3.03 16.29 0.59
C HIS A 25 -2.32 14.92 0.59
N ALA A 26 -2.36 14.23 1.72
CA ALA A 26 -1.86 12.86 1.83
C ALA A 26 -2.83 11.83 1.23
N GLY A 27 -4.10 12.17 1.01
CA GLY A 27 -5.16 11.23 0.69
C GLY A 27 -5.40 10.23 1.82
N ARG A 28 -5.25 10.67 3.08
CA ARG A 28 -5.23 9.80 4.25
C ARG A 28 -6.62 9.67 4.86
N SER A 29 -7.03 8.42 5.12
CA SER A 29 -8.29 8.07 5.76
C SER A 29 -8.11 7.85 7.26
N GLY A 30 -9.05 8.35 8.07
CA GLY A 30 -9.18 7.98 9.49
C GLY A 30 -9.79 6.60 9.74
N ALA A 31 -9.99 5.82 8.65
CA ALA A 31 -10.45 4.44 8.66
C ALA A 31 -9.54 3.51 7.82
N ASN A 32 -8.26 3.87 7.64
CA ASN A 32 -7.27 2.97 7.10
C ASN A 32 -6.90 1.88 8.12
N PHE A 33 -6.18 0.84 7.70
CA PHE A 33 -5.90 -0.31 8.56
C PHE A 33 -5.14 0.08 9.84
N ALA A 34 -4.20 1.02 9.78
CA ALA A 34 -3.43 1.45 10.95
C ALA A 34 -4.31 2.13 11.99
N CYS A 35 -5.23 3.00 11.54
CA CYS A 35 -6.25 3.61 12.40
C CYS A 35 -7.18 2.56 13.03
N LEU A 36 -7.56 1.53 12.26
CA LEU A 36 -8.44 0.46 12.76
C LEU A 36 -7.73 -0.41 13.80
N VAL A 37 -6.47 -0.78 13.56
CA VAL A 37 -5.65 -1.52 14.53
C VAL A 37 -5.47 -0.72 15.83
N SER A 38 -5.08 0.56 15.71
CA SER A 38 -4.89 1.40 16.89
C SER A 38 -6.18 1.57 17.71
N LYS A 39 -7.33 1.74 17.05
CA LYS A 39 -8.63 1.83 17.74
C LYS A 39 -9.00 0.55 18.49
N ARG A 40 -8.54 -0.61 18.00
CA ARG A 40 -8.80 -1.91 18.65
C ARG A 40 -7.92 -2.16 19.89
N ILE A 41 -6.77 -1.49 19.97
CA ILE A 41 -5.82 -1.66 21.08
C ILE A 41 -6.02 -0.53 22.10
N PRO A 42 -6.59 -0.81 23.30
CA PRO A 42 -6.89 0.22 24.27
C PRO A 42 -5.64 0.99 24.71
N GLY A 43 -5.74 2.31 24.69
CA GLY A 43 -4.65 3.21 25.11
C GLY A 43 -3.50 3.34 24.12
N SER A 44 -3.52 2.66 22.98
CA SER A 44 -2.49 2.85 21.94
C SER A 44 -2.55 4.26 21.35
N SER A 45 -1.41 4.70 20.81
CA SER A 45 -1.28 5.93 20.00
C SER A 45 -0.82 5.58 18.59
N LEU A 46 -1.24 6.37 17.60
CA LEU A 46 -0.86 6.20 16.19
C LEU A 46 -0.23 7.47 15.63
N THR A 47 0.98 7.34 15.09
CA THR A 47 1.60 8.32 14.20
C THR A 47 1.49 7.83 12.77
N ASP A 48 0.52 8.34 12.02
CA ASP A 48 0.28 7.96 10.63
C ASP A 48 0.98 8.93 9.68
N LEU A 49 2.03 8.46 9.02
CA LEU A 49 2.89 9.23 8.10
C LEU A 49 2.62 8.89 6.63
N THR A 50 1.66 8.03 6.35
CA THR A 50 1.36 7.54 5.01
C THR A 50 0.91 8.65 4.06
N VAL A 51 1.41 8.63 2.81
CA VAL A 51 1.04 9.59 1.77
C VAL A 51 0.75 8.85 0.47
N SER A 52 -0.42 9.09 -0.12
CA SER A 52 -0.79 8.51 -1.41
C SER A 52 0.22 8.88 -2.50
N GLY A 53 0.62 7.89 -3.31
CA GLY A 53 1.63 8.09 -4.37
C GLY A 53 3.08 7.97 -3.91
N ALA A 54 3.35 7.78 -2.61
CA ALA A 54 4.72 7.65 -2.11
C ALA A 54 5.44 6.44 -2.72
N THR A 55 6.69 6.64 -3.12
CA THR A 55 7.68 5.59 -3.43
C THR A 55 8.45 5.23 -2.16
N LEU A 56 9.26 4.17 -2.19
CA LEU A 56 10.14 3.82 -1.06
C LEU A 56 11.16 4.93 -0.75
N LEU A 57 11.60 5.70 -1.75
CA LEU A 57 12.46 6.86 -1.53
C LEU A 57 11.75 7.98 -0.77
N ASN A 58 10.45 8.17 -0.97
CA ASN A 58 9.67 9.12 -0.19
C ASN A 58 9.49 8.70 1.28
N LEU A 59 9.70 7.43 1.57
CA LEU A 59 9.72 6.98 2.96
C LEU A 59 11.03 7.38 3.66
N THR A 60 12.16 7.47 2.93
CA THR A 60 13.50 7.60 3.54
C THR A 60 14.26 8.87 3.20
N THR A 61 14.35 9.26 1.92
CA THR A 61 15.29 10.29 1.46
C THR A 61 14.65 11.46 0.73
N ASP A 62 13.56 11.20 -0.02
CA ASP A 62 13.03 12.19 -0.95
C ASP A 62 11.75 12.82 -0.42
N PRO A 63 11.61 14.15 -0.46
CA PRO A 63 10.34 14.80 -0.19
C PRO A 63 9.33 14.44 -1.29
N GLN A 64 8.03 14.50 -0.97
CA GLN A 64 6.95 14.24 -1.90
C GLN A 64 6.11 15.51 -2.10
N ASP A 65 6.02 15.99 -3.34
CA ASP A 65 5.10 17.06 -3.71
C ASP A 65 3.73 16.48 -4.11
N CYS A 66 2.70 16.87 -3.37
CA CYS A 66 1.31 16.52 -3.60
C CYS A 66 0.51 17.76 -4.01
N GLY A 67 0.69 18.20 -5.25
CA GLY A 67 -0.04 19.36 -5.80
C GLY A 67 0.32 20.69 -5.13
N GLY A 68 1.58 20.89 -4.79
CA GLY A 68 2.12 22.09 -4.15
C GLY A 68 2.20 21.99 -2.61
N HIS A 69 1.71 20.91 -2.02
CA HIS A 69 1.96 20.57 -0.62
C HIS A 69 3.12 19.56 -0.56
N VAL A 70 4.22 19.95 0.05
CA VAL A 70 5.43 19.12 0.12
C VAL A 70 5.49 18.39 1.47
N PHE A 71 5.47 17.08 1.44
CA PHE A 71 5.73 16.24 2.60
C PHE A 71 7.23 15.93 2.69
N PRO A 72 7.87 16.04 3.88
CA PRO A 72 9.22 15.55 4.06
C PRO A 72 9.27 14.01 3.95
N PRO A 73 10.46 13.41 3.83
CA PRO A 73 10.62 11.97 3.95
C PRO A 73 9.90 11.44 5.19
N GLN A 74 9.07 10.38 5.04
CA GLN A 74 8.22 9.92 6.14
C GLN A 74 9.01 9.51 7.38
N ILE A 75 10.24 9.01 7.17
CA ILE A 75 11.14 8.63 8.27
C ILE A 75 11.43 9.79 9.22
N GLU A 76 11.41 11.04 8.78
CA GLU A 76 11.66 12.19 9.64
C GLU A 76 10.60 12.31 10.75
N GLY A 77 9.35 11.97 10.44
CA GLY A 77 8.23 11.96 11.38
C GLY A 77 8.12 10.72 12.26
N LEU A 78 8.92 9.67 12.01
CA LEU A 78 8.86 8.44 12.81
C LEU A 78 9.33 8.71 14.24
N PRO A 79 8.52 8.41 15.29
CA PRO A 79 8.96 8.50 16.68
C PRO A 79 10.07 7.48 16.99
N ALA A 80 11.15 7.93 17.62
CA ALA A 80 12.26 7.05 18.01
C ALA A 80 11.87 6.01 19.09
N ASP A 81 10.78 6.25 19.77
CA ASP A 81 10.21 5.41 20.82
C ASP A 81 8.98 4.61 20.34
N ALA A 82 8.79 4.48 19.01
CA ALA A 82 7.75 3.60 18.46
C ALA A 82 7.99 2.15 18.90
N ASP A 83 6.91 1.46 19.29
CA ASP A 83 6.94 0.05 19.67
C ASP A 83 6.65 -0.86 18.47
N VAL A 84 5.79 -0.38 17.53
CA VAL A 84 5.42 -1.09 16.31
C VAL A 84 5.40 -0.12 15.14
N VAL A 85 5.98 -0.55 13.99
CA VAL A 85 5.96 0.23 12.75
C VAL A 85 5.35 -0.61 11.63
N PHE A 86 4.28 -0.11 11.01
CA PHE A 86 3.71 -0.71 9.80
C PHE A 86 4.35 -0.07 8.57
N VAL A 87 4.71 -0.89 7.59
CA VAL A 87 5.25 -0.43 6.30
C VAL A 87 4.47 -1.08 5.15
N LEU A 88 3.90 -0.28 4.25
CA LEU A 88 3.27 -0.75 3.02
C LEU A 88 3.59 0.20 1.86
N GLY A 89 4.52 -0.18 0.99
CA GLY A 89 5.03 0.64 -0.12
C GLY A 89 5.56 -0.19 -1.29
N GLY A 90 6.32 0.44 -2.19
CA GLY A 90 7.01 -0.22 -3.30
C GLY A 90 6.18 -0.39 -4.60
N GLY A 91 4.84 -0.36 -4.52
CA GLY A 91 4.00 -0.48 -5.72
C GLY A 91 4.19 0.67 -6.70
N ASN A 92 4.45 1.89 -6.22
CA ASN A 92 4.72 3.06 -7.07
C ASN A 92 6.11 3.00 -7.71
N ASP A 93 7.09 2.36 -7.05
CA ASP A 93 8.46 2.18 -7.56
C ASP A 93 8.51 1.32 -8.83
N ILE A 94 7.54 0.43 -9.01
CA ILE A 94 7.42 -0.46 -10.17
C ILE A 94 6.18 -0.17 -11.04
N GLY A 95 5.45 0.91 -10.76
CA GLY A 95 4.27 1.30 -11.55
C GLY A 95 3.10 0.32 -11.47
N TYR A 96 2.93 -0.42 -10.36
CA TYR A 96 1.91 -1.47 -10.23
C TYR A 96 0.50 -0.94 -10.51
N ILE A 97 0.07 0.07 -9.77
CA ILE A 97 -1.26 0.67 -9.97
C ILE A 97 -1.28 1.62 -11.18
N GLY A 98 -0.17 2.30 -11.44
CA GLY A 98 -0.01 3.16 -12.62
C GLY A 98 -0.22 2.41 -13.93
N GLY A 99 0.32 1.20 -14.06
CA GLY A 99 0.12 0.34 -15.23
C GLY A 99 -1.33 -0.09 -15.43
N LEU A 100 -2.06 -0.41 -14.34
CA LEU A 100 -3.50 -0.70 -14.41
C LEU A 100 -4.29 0.51 -14.93
N PHE A 101 -3.94 1.72 -14.49
CA PHE A 101 -4.56 2.94 -15.02
C PHE A 101 -4.24 3.15 -16.50
N GLU A 102 -2.98 2.99 -16.89
CA GLU A 102 -2.54 3.17 -18.27
C GLU A 102 -3.31 2.25 -19.24
N ASP A 103 -3.38 0.95 -18.94
CA ASP A 103 -4.11 -0.01 -19.75
C ASP A 103 -5.61 0.28 -19.78
N THR A 104 -6.18 0.67 -18.63
CA THR A 104 -7.60 1.03 -18.54
C THR A 104 -7.95 2.26 -19.36
N LEU A 105 -7.14 3.32 -19.27
CA LEU A 105 -7.36 4.55 -20.00
C LEU A 105 -7.11 4.35 -21.50
N SER A 106 -6.11 3.55 -21.86
CA SER A 106 -5.82 3.22 -23.27
C SER A 106 -6.91 2.40 -23.94
N ALA A 107 -7.70 1.65 -23.17
CA ALA A 107 -8.80 0.84 -23.69
C ALA A 107 -10.00 1.65 -24.21
N SER A 108 -10.02 2.99 -24.00
CA SER A 108 -11.11 3.87 -24.46
C SER A 108 -10.60 5.16 -25.09
N TRP A 109 -11.34 5.70 -26.07
CA TRP A 109 -11.00 6.99 -26.71
C TRP A 109 -11.02 8.16 -25.70
N LEU A 110 -11.95 8.13 -24.73
CA LEU A 110 -12.05 9.15 -23.68
C LEU A 110 -10.84 9.08 -22.73
N GLY A 111 -10.44 7.87 -22.34
CA GLY A 111 -9.23 7.67 -21.54
C GLY A 111 -7.97 8.14 -22.25
N THR A 112 -7.84 7.83 -23.55
CA THR A 112 -6.73 8.32 -24.38
C THR A 112 -6.70 9.86 -24.44
N LEU A 113 -7.86 10.51 -24.53
CA LEU A 113 -7.96 11.98 -24.49
C LEU A 113 -7.51 12.54 -23.11
N VAL A 114 -7.96 11.93 -22.02
CA VAL A 114 -7.54 12.33 -20.65
C VAL A 114 -6.04 12.21 -20.47
N MET A 115 -5.42 11.12 -20.93
CA MET A 115 -3.96 10.95 -20.88
C MET A 115 -3.22 12.05 -21.65
N LYS A 116 -3.69 12.40 -22.86
CA LYS A 116 -3.11 13.49 -23.65
C LYS A 116 -3.19 14.85 -22.97
N VAL A 117 -4.35 15.16 -22.37
CA VAL A 117 -4.57 16.45 -21.68
C VAL A 117 -3.73 16.55 -20.41
N ARG A 118 -3.55 15.44 -19.68
CA ARG A 118 -2.72 15.42 -18.46
C ARG A 118 -1.22 15.29 -18.73
N GLY A 119 -0.80 15.16 -19.97
CA GLY A 119 0.61 14.96 -20.34
C GLY A 119 1.16 13.58 -19.95
N THR A 120 0.29 12.63 -19.56
CA THR A 120 0.68 11.26 -19.20
C THR A 120 0.66 10.31 -20.40
N GLY A 121 0.17 10.78 -21.57
CA GLY A 121 0.17 10.01 -22.80
C GLY A 121 1.52 10.08 -23.50
N GLY A 122 2.41 9.15 -23.23
CA GLY A 122 3.66 9.00 -23.97
C GLY A 122 4.96 9.06 -23.16
N ALA A 123 4.93 9.38 -21.88
CA ALA A 123 6.08 9.09 -21.03
C ALA A 123 5.87 7.70 -20.42
N PRO A 124 6.81 6.75 -20.57
CA PRO A 124 6.78 5.51 -19.80
C PRO A 124 6.74 5.90 -18.32
N LEU A 125 5.73 5.43 -17.58
CA LEU A 125 5.77 5.48 -16.12
C LEU A 125 7.08 4.81 -15.70
N ALA A 126 7.95 5.61 -15.05
CA ALA A 126 9.31 5.26 -14.60
C ALA A 126 10.20 4.63 -15.69
N THR A 127 11.12 5.38 -16.22
CA THR A 127 12.15 4.98 -17.18
C THR A 127 13.08 3.87 -16.68
N THR A 128 12.92 3.40 -15.46
CA THR A 128 13.64 2.26 -14.91
C THR A 128 12.67 1.45 -14.05
N VAL A 129 12.00 0.47 -14.65
CA VAL A 129 11.27 -0.54 -13.85
C VAL A 129 12.33 -1.29 -13.06
N LEU A 130 12.32 -1.11 -11.73
CA LEU A 130 13.19 -1.88 -10.86
C LEU A 130 12.88 -3.37 -11.03
N ASP A 131 13.93 -4.17 -11.12
CA ASP A 131 13.79 -5.61 -10.97
C ASP A 131 13.51 -5.98 -9.50
N VAL A 132 13.30 -7.26 -9.25
CA VAL A 132 13.00 -7.75 -7.90
C VAL A 132 14.11 -7.39 -6.92
N GLN A 133 15.39 -7.52 -7.34
CA GLN A 133 16.52 -7.23 -6.45
C GLN A 133 16.62 -5.73 -6.14
N GLY A 134 16.53 -4.87 -7.15
CA GLY A 134 16.59 -3.42 -6.93
C GLY A 134 15.41 -2.89 -6.08
N LEU A 135 14.24 -3.53 -6.16
CA LEU A 135 13.12 -3.20 -5.29
C LEU A 135 13.35 -3.71 -3.86
N ALA A 136 13.88 -4.93 -3.71
CA ALA A 136 14.24 -5.49 -2.40
C ALA A 136 15.32 -4.64 -1.71
N ASP A 137 16.33 -4.18 -2.44
CA ASP A 137 17.40 -3.31 -1.90
C ASP A 137 16.83 -1.97 -1.40
N ARG A 138 15.87 -1.37 -2.13
CA ARG A 138 15.18 -0.16 -1.66
C ARG A 138 14.34 -0.43 -0.39
N TYR A 139 13.65 -1.57 -0.34
CA TYR A 139 12.91 -1.96 0.84
C TYR A 139 13.83 -2.18 2.05
N ALA A 140 14.95 -2.89 1.86
CA ALA A 140 15.96 -3.09 2.89
C ALA A 140 16.46 -1.74 3.44
N GLY A 141 16.74 -0.77 2.56
CA GLY A 141 17.11 0.58 2.99
C GLY A 141 16.03 1.29 3.81
N VAL A 142 14.75 1.05 3.55
CA VAL A 142 13.64 1.55 4.41
C VAL A 142 13.67 0.87 5.78
N LEU A 143 13.85 -0.46 5.81
CA LEU A 143 13.89 -1.24 7.06
C LEU A 143 15.08 -0.83 7.92
N ASP A 144 16.27 -0.67 7.34
CA ASP A 144 17.46 -0.18 8.01
C ASP A 144 17.24 1.21 8.62
N ALA A 145 16.68 2.15 7.85
CA ALA A 145 16.38 3.50 8.33
C ALA A 145 15.38 3.51 9.49
N ILE A 146 14.38 2.62 9.48
CA ILE A 146 13.42 2.46 10.58
C ILE A 146 14.13 1.89 11.80
N HIS A 147 14.94 0.85 11.64
CA HIS A 147 15.67 0.20 12.74
C HIS A 147 16.67 1.14 13.39
N ASP A 148 17.40 1.93 12.59
CA ASP A 148 18.32 2.95 13.09
C ASP A 148 17.61 4.01 13.95
N LYS A 149 16.41 4.42 13.53
CA LYS A 149 15.64 5.47 14.20
C LYS A 149 14.84 4.98 15.40
N ALA A 150 14.27 3.77 15.32
CA ALA A 150 13.44 3.13 16.33
C ALA A 150 13.92 1.69 16.60
N PRO A 151 15.11 1.50 17.22
CA PRO A 151 15.79 0.19 17.29
C PRO A 151 15.04 -0.86 18.13
N HIS A 152 14.04 -0.45 18.89
CA HIS A 152 13.22 -1.36 19.71
C HIS A 152 11.88 -1.71 19.07
N ALA A 153 11.57 -1.09 17.91
CA ALA A 153 10.30 -1.31 17.24
C ALA A 153 10.25 -2.68 16.56
N THR A 154 9.13 -3.36 16.69
CA THR A 154 8.79 -4.46 15.77
C THR A 154 8.24 -3.89 14.48
N VAL A 155 8.86 -4.23 13.35
CA VAL A 155 8.41 -3.77 12.03
C VAL A 155 7.52 -4.81 11.37
N LEU A 156 6.33 -4.42 10.94
CA LEU A 156 5.42 -5.25 10.16
C LEU A 156 5.35 -4.73 8.72
N VAL A 157 5.97 -5.47 7.80
CA VAL A 157 5.89 -5.19 6.36
C VAL A 157 4.63 -5.83 5.82
N VAL A 158 3.65 -5.01 5.47
CA VAL A 158 2.34 -5.45 4.99
C VAL A 158 2.40 -5.63 3.48
N GLU A 159 2.03 -6.80 2.98
CA GLU A 159 1.90 -7.06 1.55
C GLU A 159 0.80 -6.20 0.90
N TYR A 160 0.85 -6.05 -0.41
CA TYR A 160 -0.27 -5.48 -1.16
C TYR A 160 -1.41 -6.48 -1.26
N LEU A 161 -2.64 -5.99 -1.18
CA LEU A 161 -3.82 -6.77 -1.55
C LEU A 161 -3.75 -7.16 -3.03
N THR A 162 -4.19 -8.37 -3.35
CA THR A 162 -4.29 -8.87 -4.73
C THR A 162 -5.32 -8.04 -5.50
N MET A 163 -4.89 -7.40 -6.59
CA MET A 163 -5.78 -6.59 -7.44
C MET A 163 -6.56 -7.45 -8.43
N LEU A 164 -5.90 -8.42 -9.06
CA LEU A 164 -6.45 -9.28 -10.10
C LEU A 164 -6.34 -10.74 -9.63
N GLY A 165 -7.43 -11.28 -9.10
CA GLY A 165 -7.51 -12.61 -8.51
C GLY A 165 -8.17 -13.66 -9.42
N THR A 166 -8.63 -14.74 -8.80
CA THR A 166 -9.27 -15.88 -9.46
C THR A 166 -10.59 -15.51 -10.14
N HIS A 167 -11.32 -14.55 -9.59
CA HIS A 167 -12.62 -14.11 -10.10
C HIS A 167 -12.54 -12.99 -11.16
N THR A 168 -11.35 -12.42 -11.38
CA THR A 168 -11.17 -11.30 -12.31
C THR A 168 -11.29 -11.78 -13.76
N ARG A 169 -12.21 -11.20 -14.52
CA ARG A 169 -12.46 -11.52 -15.92
C ARG A 169 -11.98 -10.38 -16.81
N ALA A 170 -11.04 -10.70 -17.70
CA ALA A 170 -10.56 -9.78 -18.71
C ALA A 170 -11.70 -9.33 -19.64
N GLY A 171 -11.67 -8.06 -20.04
CA GLY A 171 -12.70 -7.44 -20.87
C GLY A 171 -14.05 -7.21 -20.20
N LYS A 172 -14.23 -7.63 -18.95
CA LYS A 172 -15.49 -7.47 -18.21
C LYS A 172 -15.30 -6.72 -16.89
N ASP A 173 -14.46 -7.25 -15.99
CA ASP A 173 -14.21 -6.65 -14.69
C ASP A 173 -13.06 -5.63 -14.76
N VAL A 174 -12.19 -5.81 -15.77
CA VAL A 174 -11.16 -4.86 -16.22
C VAL A 174 -11.26 -4.70 -17.73
N PRO A 175 -11.00 -3.51 -18.31
CA PRO A 175 -11.28 -3.23 -19.74
C PRO A 175 -10.15 -3.68 -20.70
N PHE A 176 -9.22 -4.50 -20.25
CA PHE A 176 -8.09 -5.01 -21.04
C PHE A 176 -8.09 -6.55 -21.09
N GLY A 177 -7.30 -7.12 -22.04
CA GLY A 177 -7.29 -8.55 -22.35
C GLY A 177 -6.50 -9.42 -21.36
N GLU A 178 -6.56 -10.74 -21.58
CA GLU A 178 -5.91 -11.76 -20.71
C GLU A 178 -4.39 -11.59 -20.62
N ASP A 179 -3.74 -11.17 -21.70
CA ASP A 179 -2.31 -10.90 -21.74
C ASP A 179 -1.91 -9.79 -20.75
N ARG A 180 -2.73 -8.73 -20.65
CA ARG A 180 -2.51 -7.63 -19.72
C ARG A 180 -2.87 -8.02 -18.27
N VAL A 181 -3.90 -8.83 -18.08
CA VAL A 181 -4.21 -9.43 -16.76
C VAL A 181 -3.01 -10.25 -16.28
N ALA A 182 -2.46 -11.13 -17.13
CA ALA A 182 -1.27 -11.92 -16.79
C ALA A 182 -0.05 -11.04 -16.48
N HIS A 183 0.17 -9.97 -17.26
CA HIS A 183 1.23 -9.01 -17.02
C HIS A 183 1.12 -8.36 -15.63
N HIS A 184 -0.05 -7.82 -15.27
CA HIS A 184 -0.25 -7.17 -13.97
C HIS A 184 -0.17 -8.14 -12.78
N LYS A 185 -0.62 -9.38 -12.96
CA LYS A 185 -0.40 -10.44 -11.97
C LYS A 185 1.10 -10.70 -11.76
N ALA A 186 1.89 -10.73 -12.83
CA ALA A 186 3.35 -10.88 -12.73
C ALA A 186 4.03 -9.67 -12.06
N VAL A 187 3.52 -8.44 -12.27
CA VAL A 187 4.01 -7.25 -11.54
C VAL A 187 3.72 -7.38 -10.05
N GLY A 188 2.50 -7.79 -9.66
CA GLY A 188 2.15 -8.05 -8.26
C GLY A 188 3.02 -9.13 -7.63
N ALA A 189 3.27 -10.24 -8.35
CA ALA A 189 4.16 -11.31 -7.86
C ALA A 189 5.59 -10.83 -7.59
N ARG A 190 6.15 -9.96 -8.47
CA ARG A 190 7.47 -9.35 -8.24
C ARG A 190 7.51 -8.48 -6.99
N LEU A 191 6.43 -7.75 -6.71
CA LEU A 191 6.32 -6.93 -5.51
C LEU A 191 6.36 -7.81 -4.24
N LEU A 192 5.61 -8.92 -4.24
CA LEU A 192 5.61 -9.88 -3.13
C LEU A 192 6.99 -10.52 -2.93
N GLU A 193 7.64 -10.94 -4.02
CA GLU A 193 8.99 -11.52 -3.97
C GLU A 193 10.01 -10.52 -3.41
N ALA A 194 9.97 -9.26 -3.85
CA ALA A 194 10.86 -8.22 -3.34
C ALA A 194 10.63 -7.93 -1.86
N THR A 195 9.36 -7.90 -1.42
CA THR A 195 8.99 -7.74 -0.01
C THR A 195 9.52 -8.88 0.85
N ALA A 196 9.38 -10.14 0.39
CA ALA A 196 9.91 -11.29 1.10
C ALA A 196 11.44 -11.25 1.22
N LYS A 197 12.14 -10.93 0.12
CA LYS A 197 13.61 -10.78 0.12
C LYS A 197 14.11 -9.67 1.05
N ALA A 198 13.38 -8.57 1.14
CA ALA A 198 13.79 -7.42 1.95
C ALA A 198 13.84 -7.72 3.45
N VAL A 199 13.10 -8.72 3.93
CA VAL A 199 13.07 -9.10 5.35
C VAL A 199 14.02 -10.25 5.68
N GLU A 200 14.73 -10.81 4.69
CA GLU A 200 15.73 -11.84 4.93
C GLU A 200 16.88 -11.29 5.77
N GLY A 201 17.15 -11.94 6.89
CA GLY A 201 18.23 -11.54 7.82
C GLY A 201 17.84 -10.53 8.89
N CYS A 202 16.58 -10.07 8.92
CA CYS A 202 16.07 -9.17 9.98
C CYS A 202 14.81 -9.73 10.69
N GLU A 203 14.60 -11.05 10.64
CA GLU A 203 13.42 -11.74 11.17
C GLU A 203 13.25 -11.62 12.68
N GLU A 204 14.28 -11.21 13.40
CA GLU A 204 14.22 -10.96 14.86
C GLU A 204 13.33 -9.76 15.21
N TRP A 205 13.28 -8.74 14.34
CA TRP A 205 12.55 -7.50 14.59
C TRP A 205 11.61 -7.09 13.45
N CYS A 206 11.68 -7.76 12.29
CA CYS A 206 10.89 -7.45 11.10
C CYS A 206 10.12 -8.67 10.60
N HIS A 207 8.83 -8.53 10.35
CA HIS A 207 7.96 -9.63 9.94
C HIS A 207 7.06 -9.23 8.78
N VAL A 208 6.86 -10.13 7.81
CA VAL A 208 5.86 -9.96 6.77
C VAL A 208 4.45 -10.25 7.32
N VAL A 209 3.51 -9.40 6.96
CA VAL A 209 2.06 -9.63 7.14
C VAL A 209 1.48 -10.03 5.80
N SER A 210 1.20 -11.31 5.64
CA SER A 210 0.70 -11.88 4.38
C SER A 210 -0.78 -11.59 4.20
N VAL A 211 -1.10 -10.60 3.36
CA VAL A 211 -2.47 -10.22 3.00
C VAL A 211 -2.81 -10.54 1.53
N ALA A 212 -1.81 -10.79 0.69
CA ALA A 212 -2.02 -11.08 -0.73
C ALA A 212 -2.80 -12.39 -0.92
N ALA A 213 -2.34 -13.48 -0.32
CA ALA A 213 -2.99 -14.80 -0.46
C ALA A 213 -4.45 -14.79 0.03
N PRO A 214 -4.79 -14.32 1.24
CA PRO A 214 -6.20 -14.24 1.66
C PRO A 214 -7.05 -13.28 0.83
N SER A 215 -6.45 -12.31 0.13
CA SER A 215 -7.20 -11.38 -0.74
C SER A 215 -7.42 -11.87 -2.17
N GLU A 216 -6.88 -13.02 -2.56
CA GLU A 216 -7.01 -13.58 -3.92
C GLU A 216 -8.49 -13.76 -4.32
N ASP A 217 -9.33 -14.27 -3.42
CA ASP A 217 -10.76 -14.45 -3.64
C ASP A 217 -11.60 -13.18 -3.37
N HIS A 218 -10.94 -12.09 -2.99
CA HIS A 218 -11.53 -10.78 -2.73
C HIS A 218 -11.01 -9.69 -3.68
N ALA A 219 -10.38 -10.08 -4.78
CA ALA A 219 -9.87 -9.19 -5.82
C ALA A 219 -11.00 -8.58 -6.68
N ILE A 220 -10.63 -7.78 -7.67
CA ILE A 220 -11.59 -7.20 -8.64
C ILE A 220 -12.40 -8.31 -9.32
N GLY A 221 -13.72 -8.17 -9.34
CA GLY A 221 -14.65 -9.15 -9.92
C GLY A 221 -15.18 -10.18 -8.92
N ALA A 222 -14.62 -10.26 -7.71
CA ALA A 222 -15.13 -11.12 -6.66
C ALA A 222 -16.50 -10.65 -6.13
N PRO A 223 -17.31 -11.55 -5.53
CA PRO A 223 -18.59 -11.18 -4.91
C PRO A 223 -18.43 -10.18 -3.75
N GLU A 224 -17.38 -10.32 -2.96
CA GLU A 224 -17.06 -9.47 -1.80
C GLU A 224 -15.65 -8.86 -1.97
N PRO A 225 -15.47 -7.87 -2.84
CA PRO A 225 -14.14 -7.38 -3.17
C PRO A 225 -13.57 -6.47 -2.08
N TRP A 226 -12.31 -6.69 -1.73
CA TRP A 226 -11.53 -5.83 -0.82
C TRP A 226 -10.87 -4.66 -1.53
N VAL A 227 -10.82 -4.70 -2.85
CA VAL A 227 -10.23 -3.68 -3.70
C VAL A 227 -11.25 -3.17 -4.73
N SER A 228 -11.12 -1.94 -5.14
CA SER A 228 -11.99 -1.30 -6.13
C SER A 228 -11.48 -1.56 -7.54
N GLY A 229 -12.39 -1.80 -8.48
CA GLY A 229 -12.11 -1.68 -9.89
C GLY A 229 -12.09 -0.21 -10.36
N PHE A 230 -12.14 -0.02 -11.69
CA PHE A 230 -12.17 1.31 -12.28
C PHE A 230 -13.60 1.83 -12.44
N SER A 231 -13.80 3.08 -12.06
CA SER A 231 -14.88 3.95 -12.55
C SER A 231 -14.38 5.39 -12.56
N TRP A 232 -14.93 6.23 -13.42
CA TRP A 232 -14.56 7.64 -13.48
C TRP A 232 -14.75 8.36 -12.14
N LYS A 233 -15.83 8.03 -11.41
CA LYS A 233 -16.07 8.58 -10.07
C LYS A 233 -14.94 8.22 -9.11
N LEU A 234 -14.54 6.96 -9.07
CA LEU A 234 -13.44 6.49 -8.21
C LEU A 234 -12.09 7.04 -8.66
N TYR A 235 -11.87 7.16 -9.98
CA TYR A 235 -10.64 7.74 -10.53
C TYR A 235 -10.42 9.18 -10.05
N TYR A 236 -11.44 10.02 -10.14
CA TYR A 236 -11.36 11.41 -9.66
C TYR A 236 -11.34 11.54 -8.14
N ALA A 237 -11.90 10.58 -7.42
CA ALA A 237 -11.85 10.51 -5.96
C ALA A 237 -10.57 9.85 -5.42
N GLY A 238 -9.66 9.35 -6.28
CA GLY A 238 -8.44 8.65 -5.87
C GLY A 238 -8.61 7.21 -5.40
N GLY A 239 -9.83 6.63 -5.52
CA GLY A 239 -10.13 5.30 -5.01
C GLY A 239 -10.17 4.18 -6.05
N ALA A 240 -9.98 4.48 -7.37
CA ALA A 240 -9.90 3.44 -8.38
C ALA A 240 -8.62 2.63 -8.20
N TYR A 241 -8.72 1.30 -8.31
CA TYR A 241 -7.61 0.36 -8.08
C TYR A 241 -6.95 0.50 -6.71
N HIS A 242 -7.73 0.83 -5.68
CA HIS A 242 -7.26 0.95 -4.30
C HIS A 242 -8.09 0.09 -3.35
N PRO A 243 -7.58 -0.15 -2.12
CA PRO A 243 -8.35 -0.84 -1.09
C PRO A 243 -9.69 -0.16 -0.80
N ARG A 244 -10.70 -0.96 -0.52
CA ARG A 244 -12.00 -0.52 -0.01
C ARG A 244 -11.99 -0.55 1.52
N ALA A 245 -13.04 -0.03 2.14
CA ALA A 245 -13.20 -0.09 3.60
C ALA A 245 -13.19 -1.53 4.12
N GLU A 246 -13.79 -2.47 3.36
CA GLU A 246 -13.79 -3.90 3.66
C GLU A 246 -12.36 -4.47 3.64
N GLY A 247 -11.56 -4.10 2.64
CA GLY A 247 -10.15 -4.51 2.55
C GLY A 247 -9.32 -3.95 3.70
N MET A 248 -9.50 -2.66 4.06
CA MET A 248 -8.82 -2.07 5.21
C MET A 248 -9.17 -2.78 6.53
N LYS A 249 -10.43 -3.19 6.72
CA LYS A 249 -10.84 -3.97 7.88
C LYS A 249 -10.16 -5.34 7.89
N ALA A 250 -10.16 -6.05 6.76
CA ALA A 250 -9.54 -7.36 6.65
C ALA A 250 -8.03 -7.30 6.93
N VAL A 251 -7.34 -6.30 6.37
CA VAL A 251 -5.91 -6.08 6.65
C VAL A 251 -5.68 -5.79 8.13
N ALA A 252 -6.53 -4.96 8.76
CA ALA A 252 -6.43 -4.65 10.18
C ALA A 252 -6.61 -5.89 11.06
N GLU A 253 -7.54 -6.80 10.72
CA GLU A 253 -7.73 -8.07 11.42
C GLU A 253 -6.49 -8.98 11.30
N ILE A 254 -5.92 -9.08 10.11
CA ILE A 254 -4.71 -9.88 9.88
C ILE A 254 -3.52 -9.32 10.66
N ILE A 255 -3.35 -8.00 10.65
CA ILE A 255 -2.30 -7.32 11.44
C ILE A 255 -2.52 -7.54 12.93
N TYR A 256 -3.74 -7.35 13.43
CA TYR A 256 -4.05 -7.55 14.85
C TYR A 256 -3.71 -8.97 15.29
N LYS A 257 -4.12 -9.97 14.51
CA LYS A 257 -3.77 -11.38 14.78
C LYS A 257 -2.25 -11.58 14.79
N LYS A 258 -1.52 -10.98 13.85
CA LYS A 258 -0.06 -11.05 13.83
C LYS A 258 0.58 -10.44 15.09
N LEU A 259 0.04 -9.33 15.59
CA LEU A 259 0.50 -8.71 16.85
C LEU A 259 0.24 -9.62 18.06
N VAL A 260 -0.88 -10.33 18.09
CA VAL A 260 -1.19 -11.35 19.12
C VAL A 260 -0.22 -12.54 18.99
N ASP A 261 -0.01 -13.07 17.79
CA ASP A 261 0.91 -14.19 17.54
C ASP A 261 2.36 -13.87 17.98
N LEU A 262 2.76 -12.59 17.87
CA LEU A 262 4.07 -12.09 18.33
C LEU A 262 4.10 -11.75 19.83
N GLY A 263 3.00 -11.89 20.57
CA GLY A 263 2.91 -11.56 21.99
C GLY A 263 3.01 -10.06 22.30
N ILE A 264 2.81 -9.18 21.30
CA ILE A 264 2.84 -7.72 21.47
C ILE A 264 1.54 -7.21 22.06
N VAL A 265 0.43 -7.87 21.74
CA VAL A 265 -0.92 -7.56 22.23
C VAL A 265 -1.53 -8.83 22.79
N GLU A 266 -2.20 -8.74 23.93
CA GLU A 266 -3.01 -9.84 24.45
C GLU A 266 -4.27 -10.03 23.59
N ASP A 267 -4.67 -11.28 23.36
CA ASP A 267 -5.92 -11.59 22.67
C ASP A 267 -7.10 -11.15 23.54
N GLY A 268 -7.61 -9.99 23.25
CA GLY A 268 -8.83 -9.49 23.88
C GLY A 268 -10.03 -10.11 23.19
N GLU A 269 -10.72 -11.04 23.86
CA GLU A 269 -12.08 -11.45 23.43
C GLU A 269 -12.96 -10.21 23.23
N LEU A 270 -13.65 -10.13 22.06
CA LEU A 270 -14.66 -9.12 21.74
C LEU A 270 -15.90 -9.28 22.61
#